data_a5ab444ebcbaddb704134fd87df525f1
#
_entry.id   a5ab444ebcbaddb704134fd87df525f1
#
_cell.length_a   1.000
_cell.length_b   1.000
_cell.length_c   1.000
_cell.angle_alpha   90.00
_cell.angle_beta   90.00
_cell.angle_gamma   90.00
#
_symmetry.space_group_name_H-M   'P 1'
#
loop_
_entity.id
_entity.type
_entity.pdbx_description
1 polymer ?
#
loop_
_entity_poly.entity_id
_entity_poly.type
_entity_poly.pdbx_seq_one_letter_code
_entity_poly.pdbx_strand_id
1 'polypeptide(L)'
;KIHDYELTLRKEDAHKIEIKEITKQTENKNDSFIFQYKDHPGYGESSYHKMNDHQIYHESDLLTFALVGNQNCGKTTLFNQLTGSNQHVGNFPGVTVDRKDGRIKGYQNTLITDLPGIYSMSPYSSEEIVTRNFLLRERPKAIINIVDATNIERNLYLTMQLLELNMPMVVALNMMDEMLGNGGTVLINDLEEYLGVPVIPISAAKGEGIDELVSHVLHVAYYQERPQFYQHIDNQQNKAIDRCLNAIEHLIEDHASNAKIPLRFAASKLVEKDELLLEQLDLSQNEKETLEHIRIQLEEESNLDCSAAIASNRFHYITDICKQTVKKPHESKERLRSQKIDQFLTGKYTGIPAFIGIMGIVFFLTFNVIGAFLQGVLESGVTVVTNYVDTLLTNAQINVALHSLIIDGIFNGVGTVLSFLPIIVTLFFFLSILEDSGYMARVAFIMDKLLRKIGLSGRSIVPMLIGFGCTVPGVMASRTLSSRRDRQMTIILTPFMSCSA
;
A
#
# COMPACT_ATOMS: atom_id res chain seq x y z
N LYS A 1 -15.72 -33.45 8.51
CA LYS A 1 -15.46 -32.66 7.29
C LYS A 1 -16.33 -33.18 6.17
N ILE A 2 -17.18 -32.35 5.63
CA ILE A 2 -17.93 -32.62 4.41
C ILE A 2 -17.35 -31.68 3.37
N HIS A 3 -16.77 -32.19 2.29
CA HIS A 3 -16.09 -31.41 1.23
C HIS A 3 -15.07 -30.37 1.75
N ASP A 4 -14.20 -30.80 2.68
CA ASP A 4 -13.18 -29.97 3.35
C ASP A 4 -13.68 -28.85 4.28
N TYR A 5 -14.97 -28.70 4.47
CA TYR A 5 -15.55 -27.79 5.46
C TYR A 5 -15.64 -28.43 6.86
N GLU A 6 -15.26 -27.67 7.90
CA GLU A 6 -15.58 -28.01 9.27
C GLU A 6 -17.00 -27.51 9.59
N LEU A 7 -17.96 -28.41 9.54
CA LEU A 7 -19.33 -28.11 9.99
C LEU A 7 -19.34 -28.05 11.53
N THR A 8 -19.53 -26.87 12.11
CA THR A 8 -19.79 -26.69 13.52
C THR A 8 -21.27 -26.85 13.78
N LEU A 9 -21.67 -28.05 14.23
CA LEU A 9 -23.04 -28.35 14.63
C LEU A 9 -23.19 -28.16 16.14
N ARG A 10 -24.35 -27.63 16.58
CA ARG A 10 -24.72 -27.67 17.99
C ARG A 10 -24.83 -29.13 18.44
N LYS A 11 -24.38 -29.41 19.66
CA LYS A 11 -24.31 -30.76 20.20
C LYS A 11 -25.64 -31.52 20.14
N GLU A 12 -26.77 -30.81 20.22
CA GLU A 12 -28.15 -31.32 20.12
C GLU A 12 -28.55 -31.69 18.68
N ASP A 13 -27.97 -31.03 17.67
CA ASP A 13 -28.28 -31.30 16.26
C ASP A 13 -27.36 -32.40 15.69
N ALA A 14 -26.17 -32.58 16.26
CA ALA A 14 -25.24 -33.64 15.87
C ALA A 14 -25.84 -35.05 16.14
N HIS A 15 -26.70 -35.21 17.13
CA HIS A 15 -27.38 -36.48 17.41
C HIS A 15 -28.48 -36.87 16.40
N LYS A 16 -28.89 -35.92 15.53
CA LYS A 16 -29.92 -36.17 14.50
C LYS A 16 -29.34 -36.61 13.15
N ILE A 17 -28.01 -36.69 13.04
CA ILE A 17 -27.33 -37.02 11.77
C ILE A 17 -26.97 -38.51 11.79
N GLU A 18 -27.58 -39.28 10.90
CA GLU A 18 -27.19 -40.67 10.60
C GLU A 18 -26.11 -40.69 9.53
N ILE A 19 -24.91 -41.16 9.87
CA ILE A 19 -23.80 -41.33 8.92
C ILE A 19 -24.05 -42.67 8.17
N LYS A 20 -24.40 -42.57 6.89
CA LYS A 20 -24.64 -43.73 6.02
C LYS A 20 -23.39 -44.43 5.51
N GLU A 21 -22.33 -43.65 5.25
CA GLU A 21 -21.08 -44.18 4.69
C GLU A 21 -19.90 -43.23 4.99
N ILE A 22 -18.74 -43.80 5.34
CA ILE A 22 -17.50 -43.06 5.53
C ILE A 22 -16.51 -43.56 4.47
N THR A 23 -16.31 -42.80 3.38
CA THR A 23 -15.28 -43.06 2.40
C THR A 23 -13.99 -42.31 2.77
N LYS A 24 -12.90 -43.06 2.97
CA LYS A 24 -11.56 -42.46 3.07
C LYS A 24 -11.11 -42.04 1.67
N GLN A 25 -11.08 -40.77 1.40
CA GLN A 25 -10.37 -40.26 0.22
C GLN A 25 -8.86 -40.47 0.41
N THR A 26 -8.27 -41.27 -0.45
CA THR A 26 -6.81 -41.35 -0.65
C THR A 26 -6.35 -39.98 -1.22
N GLU A 27 -5.45 -39.32 -0.52
CA GLU A 27 -4.84 -38.05 -0.95
C GLU A 27 -4.14 -38.25 -2.32
N ASN A 28 -4.80 -37.86 -3.39
CA ASN A 28 -4.15 -37.62 -4.67
C ASN A 28 -3.42 -36.28 -4.61
N LYS A 29 -2.09 -36.33 -4.57
CA LYS A 29 -1.18 -35.17 -4.46
C LYS A 29 -1.13 -34.24 -5.70
N ASN A 30 -2.06 -34.34 -6.62
CA ASN A 30 -2.03 -33.57 -7.89
C ASN A 30 -3.33 -32.84 -8.22
N ASP A 31 -4.22 -32.61 -7.25
CA ASP A 31 -5.34 -31.72 -7.52
C ASP A 31 -4.88 -30.26 -7.34
N SER A 32 -4.73 -29.58 -8.46
CA SER A 32 -4.76 -28.14 -8.55
C SER A 32 -6.03 -27.69 -7.83
N PHE A 33 -5.87 -27.01 -6.68
CA PHE A 33 -6.97 -26.44 -5.92
C PHE A 33 -7.71 -25.45 -6.84
N ILE A 34 -8.81 -25.92 -7.42
CA ILE A 34 -9.78 -25.05 -8.07
C ILE A 34 -10.51 -24.34 -6.92
N PHE A 35 -10.24 -23.06 -6.77
CA PHE A 35 -10.98 -22.18 -5.89
C PHE A 35 -12.46 -22.22 -6.26
N GLN A 36 -13.27 -22.91 -5.49
CA GLN A 36 -14.71 -22.84 -5.62
C GLN A 36 -15.22 -21.79 -4.64
N TYR A 37 -15.39 -20.55 -5.10
CA TYR A 37 -16.10 -19.47 -4.40
C TYR A 37 -17.62 -19.73 -4.33
N LYS A 38 -18.01 -20.93 -4.00
CA LYS A 38 -19.42 -21.34 -4.09
C LYS A 38 -20.28 -20.95 -2.89
N ASP A 39 -19.72 -20.31 -1.87
CA ASP A 39 -20.42 -20.11 -0.60
C ASP A 39 -20.70 -18.63 -0.26
N HIS A 40 -20.59 -17.74 -1.25
CA HIS A 40 -21.12 -16.39 -1.07
C HIS A 40 -22.66 -16.50 -1.18
N PRO A 41 -23.44 -16.01 -0.18
CA PRO A 41 -24.88 -15.96 -0.30
C PRO A 41 -25.24 -15.11 -1.51
N GLY A 42 -26.07 -15.62 -2.39
CA GLY A 42 -26.57 -14.86 -3.54
C GLY A 42 -27.39 -13.65 -3.10
N TYR A 43 -27.82 -12.83 -4.06
CA TYR A 43 -28.68 -11.70 -3.80
C TYR A 43 -29.93 -12.11 -3.01
N GLY A 44 -30.15 -11.47 -1.85
CA GLY A 44 -31.32 -11.70 -1.02
C GLY A 44 -31.21 -12.86 -0.02
N GLU A 45 -30.10 -13.59 0.04
CA GLU A 45 -29.90 -14.69 0.99
C GLU A 45 -29.36 -14.22 2.34
N SER A 46 -28.85 -12.99 2.45
CA SER A 46 -28.34 -12.43 3.70
C SER A 46 -29.09 -11.16 4.14
N SER A 47 -28.96 -10.82 5.43
CA SER A 47 -29.72 -9.70 6.03
C SER A 47 -29.34 -8.32 5.47
N TYR A 48 -28.16 -8.15 4.85
CA TYR A 48 -27.71 -6.89 4.26
C TYR A 48 -28.00 -6.78 2.77
N HIS A 49 -28.41 -7.84 2.09
CA HIS A 49 -29.01 -7.78 0.75
C HIS A 49 -30.52 -7.56 0.82
N LYS A 50 -31.00 -6.80 1.80
CA LYS A 50 -32.39 -6.35 1.80
C LYS A 50 -32.57 -5.48 0.56
N MET A 51 -33.18 -6.06 -0.48
CA MET A 51 -33.60 -5.30 -1.65
C MET A 51 -34.45 -4.13 -1.18
N ASN A 52 -34.02 -2.91 -1.41
CA ASN A 52 -34.94 -1.81 -1.50
C ASN A 52 -35.92 -2.18 -2.61
N ASP A 53 -37.23 -2.16 -2.36
CA ASP A 53 -38.25 -2.59 -3.32
C ASP A 53 -38.21 -1.78 -4.64
N HIS A 54 -37.42 -0.73 -4.71
CA HIS A 54 -37.28 0.14 -5.87
C HIS A 54 -35.83 0.35 -6.26
N GLN A 55 -35.52 -0.03 -7.49
CA GLN A 55 -34.25 0.31 -8.15
C GLN A 55 -34.21 1.84 -8.39
N ILE A 56 -33.16 2.50 -7.85
CA ILE A 56 -32.99 3.97 -7.89
C ILE A 56 -32.35 4.41 -9.20
N TYR A 57 -31.38 3.64 -9.71
CA TYR A 57 -30.69 3.90 -10.97
C TYR A 57 -30.96 2.78 -11.97
N HIS A 58 -31.03 3.12 -13.28
CA HIS A 58 -31.24 2.18 -14.37
C HIS A 58 -29.96 1.96 -15.18
N GLU A 59 -29.92 0.95 -16.02
CA GLU A 59 -28.75 0.63 -16.87
C GLU A 59 -28.38 1.76 -17.85
N SER A 60 -29.30 2.69 -18.13
CA SER A 60 -29.03 3.89 -18.93
C SER A 60 -28.24 4.96 -18.19
N ASP A 61 -28.22 4.92 -16.86
CA ASP A 61 -27.60 5.95 -16.03
C ASP A 61 -26.11 5.74 -15.91
N LEU A 62 -25.34 6.84 -15.87
CA LEU A 62 -23.91 6.76 -15.63
C LEU A 62 -23.63 6.41 -14.15
N LEU A 63 -23.12 5.22 -13.92
CA LEU A 63 -22.68 4.79 -12.61
C LEU A 63 -21.19 5.12 -12.39
N THR A 64 -20.91 5.85 -11.33
CA THR A 64 -19.55 6.24 -10.95
C THR A 64 -19.09 5.45 -9.74
N PHE A 65 -17.88 4.90 -9.80
CA PHE A 65 -17.29 4.06 -8.77
C PHE A 65 -15.95 4.63 -8.31
N ALA A 66 -15.66 4.53 -7.02
CA ALA A 66 -14.34 4.82 -6.46
C ALA A 66 -13.66 3.52 -6.01
N LEU A 67 -12.45 3.28 -6.48
CA LEU A 67 -11.62 2.19 -6.03
C LEU A 67 -10.69 2.69 -4.92
N VAL A 68 -10.89 2.19 -3.71
CA VAL A 68 -10.20 2.64 -2.48
C VAL A 68 -9.51 1.46 -1.81
N GLY A 69 -8.35 1.67 -1.23
CA GLY A 69 -7.65 0.63 -0.47
C GLY A 69 -6.27 1.07 -0.03
N ASN A 70 -5.64 0.27 0.81
CA ASN A 70 -4.31 0.53 1.31
C ASN A 70 -3.26 0.43 0.19
N GLN A 71 -2.06 0.94 0.48
CA GLN A 71 -0.93 0.70 -0.42
C GLN A 71 -0.62 -0.80 -0.46
N ASN A 72 -0.29 -1.31 -1.64
CA ASN A 72 0.07 -2.71 -1.91
C ASN A 72 -1.05 -3.76 -1.69
N CYS A 73 -2.32 -3.36 -1.53
CA CYS A 73 -3.44 -4.30 -1.44
C CYS A 73 -3.88 -4.90 -2.80
N GLY A 74 -3.19 -4.56 -3.91
CA GLY A 74 -3.52 -5.04 -5.26
C GLY A 74 -4.49 -4.13 -6.03
N LYS A 75 -4.67 -2.87 -5.63
CA LYS A 75 -5.61 -1.91 -6.21
C LYS A 75 -5.41 -1.71 -7.71
N THR A 76 -4.19 -1.38 -8.14
CA THR A 76 -3.85 -1.18 -9.57
C THR A 76 -4.06 -2.46 -10.39
N THR A 77 -3.78 -3.64 -9.82
CA THR A 77 -4.02 -4.92 -10.47
C THR A 77 -5.52 -5.13 -10.70
N LEU A 78 -6.35 -4.90 -9.69
CA LEU A 78 -7.80 -4.99 -9.82
C LEU A 78 -8.35 -3.96 -10.82
N PHE A 79 -7.89 -2.71 -10.78
CA PHE A 79 -8.27 -1.68 -11.72
C PHE A 79 -8.00 -2.11 -13.18
N ASN A 80 -6.82 -2.66 -13.44
CA ASN A 80 -6.45 -3.19 -14.76
C ASN A 80 -7.32 -4.37 -15.19
N GLN A 81 -7.69 -5.26 -14.28
CA GLN A 81 -8.62 -6.36 -14.56
C GLN A 81 -10.02 -5.86 -14.92
N LEU A 82 -10.53 -4.89 -14.17
CA LEU A 82 -11.85 -4.31 -14.38
C LEU A 82 -11.95 -3.50 -15.67
N THR A 83 -10.91 -2.70 -16.01
CA THR A 83 -10.97 -1.72 -17.10
C THR A 83 -10.27 -2.18 -18.39
N GLY A 84 -9.28 -3.06 -18.31
CA GLY A 84 -8.46 -3.46 -19.46
C GLY A 84 -7.63 -2.31 -20.01
N SER A 85 -7.65 -2.14 -21.34
CA SER A 85 -6.88 -1.09 -22.04
C SER A 85 -7.57 0.29 -22.10
N ASN A 86 -8.81 0.40 -21.63
CA ASN A 86 -9.60 1.63 -21.72
C ASN A 86 -9.41 2.51 -20.48
N GLN A 87 -8.23 3.08 -20.34
CA GLN A 87 -7.86 3.91 -19.20
C GLN A 87 -7.48 5.32 -19.64
N HIS A 88 -7.93 6.32 -18.88
CA HIS A 88 -7.48 7.71 -18.97
C HIS A 88 -6.59 8.03 -17.79
N VAL A 89 -5.38 8.52 -18.05
CA VAL A 89 -4.42 8.93 -17.03
C VAL A 89 -4.31 10.45 -17.04
N GLY A 90 -4.44 11.07 -15.88
CA GLY A 90 -4.29 12.50 -15.66
C GLY A 90 -3.86 12.77 -14.22
N ASN A 91 -3.94 14.00 -13.76
CA ASN A 91 -3.69 14.35 -12.35
C ASN A 91 -4.98 14.83 -11.71
N PHE A 92 -5.11 14.63 -10.40
CA PHE A 92 -6.20 15.27 -9.65
C PHE A 92 -6.03 16.79 -9.66
N PRO A 93 -7.13 17.57 -9.74
CA PRO A 93 -7.06 19.03 -9.80
C PRO A 93 -6.28 19.63 -8.63
N GLY A 94 -5.28 20.47 -8.94
CA GLY A 94 -4.52 21.22 -7.95
C GLY A 94 -3.41 20.49 -7.21
N VAL A 95 -3.14 19.22 -7.56
CA VAL A 95 -2.10 18.39 -6.93
C VAL A 95 -1.34 17.55 -7.96
N THR A 96 -0.15 17.08 -7.61
CA THR A 96 0.71 16.22 -8.45
C THR A 96 0.43 14.72 -8.21
N VAL A 97 -0.82 14.37 -7.93
CA VAL A 97 -1.25 12.99 -7.67
C VAL A 97 -1.94 12.46 -8.92
N ASP A 98 -1.53 11.29 -9.38
CA ASP A 98 -2.07 10.65 -10.57
C ASP A 98 -3.55 10.25 -10.38
N ARG A 99 -4.36 10.55 -11.39
CA ARG A 99 -5.75 10.11 -11.51
C ARG A 99 -5.86 9.13 -12.67
N LYS A 100 -6.49 7.98 -12.43
CA LYS A 100 -6.78 6.99 -13.44
C LYS A 100 -8.27 6.71 -13.45
N ASP A 101 -8.88 6.98 -14.58
CA ASP A 101 -10.29 6.70 -14.83
C ASP A 101 -10.42 5.61 -15.90
N GLY A 102 -11.43 4.75 -15.78
CA GLY A 102 -11.68 3.70 -16.74
C GLY A 102 -13.14 3.26 -16.74
N ARG A 103 -13.54 2.48 -17.75
CA ARG A 103 -14.86 1.85 -17.81
C ARG A 103 -14.76 0.39 -17.49
N ILE A 104 -15.73 -0.15 -16.76
CA ILE A 104 -15.78 -1.58 -16.46
C ILE A 104 -16.08 -2.34 -17.76
N LYS A 105 -15.30 -3.40 -18.03
CA LYS A 105 -15.48 -4.26 -19.19
C LYS A 105 -16.91 -4.80 -19.26
N GLY A 106 -17.53 -4.69 -20.44
CA GLY A 106 -18.91 -5.16 -20.64
C GLY A 106 -20.00 -4.13 -20.25
N TYR A 107 -19.65 -3.05 -19.52
CA TYR A 107 -20.62 -2.06 -19.02
C TYR A 107 -20.22 -0.65 -19.46
N GLN A 108 -20.85 -0.18 -20.55
CA GLN A 108 -20.46 1.10 -21.18
C GLN A 108 -20.81 2.33 -20.32
N ASN A 109 -21.88 2.25 -19.51
CA ASN A 109 -22.36 3.34 -18.67
C ASN A 109 -21.76 3.30 -17.26
N THR A 110 -20.49 2.88 -17.15
CA THR A 110 -19.77 2.84 -15.88
C THR A 110 -18.50 3.67 -15.97
N LEU A 111 -18.14 4.33 -14.89
CA LEU A 111 -16.87 5.03 -14.73
C LEU A 111 -16.27 4.66 -13.37
N ILE A 112 -15.10 4.05 -13.38
CA ILE A 112 -14.34 3.74 -12.17
C ILE A 112 -13.10 4.61 -12.09
N THR A 113 -12.88 5.22 -10.93
CA THR A 113 -11.70 6.03 -10.63
C THR A 113 -10.79 5.29 -9.64
N ASP A 114 -9.52 5.06 -10.01
CA ASP A 114 -8.49 4.53 -9.12
C ASP A 114 -7.98 5.66 -8.21
N LEU A 115 -8.27 5.59 -6.92
CA LEU A 115 -7.81 6.56 -5.94
C LEU A 115 -6.44 6.17 -5.36
N PRO A 116 -5.65 7.14 -4.90
CA PRO A 116 -4.37 6.85 -4.26
C PRO A 116 -4.49 5.85 -3.11
N GLY A 117 -3.46 5.03 -2.90
CA GLY A 117 -3.41 4.11 -1.76
C GLY A 117 -3.21 4.86 -0.45
N ILE A 118 -4.14 4.71 0.48
CA ILE A 118 -4.15 5.41 1.77
C ILE A 118 -4.34 4.42 2.91
N TYR A 119 -3.91 4.79 4.10
CA TYR A 119 -4.13 4.00 5.31
C TYR A 119 -5.24 4.56 6.21
N SER A 120 -5.58 5.83 6.04
CA SER A 120 -6.54 6.56 6.84
C SER A 120 -7.19 7.68 6.02
N MET A 121 -8.36 8.11 6.45
CA MET A 121 -9.06 9.30 5.90
C MET A 121 -8.65 10.60 6.61
N SER A 122 -7.58 10.57 7.42
CA SER A 122 -7.06 11.75 8.11
C SER A 122 -6.10 12.52 7.19
N PRO A 123 -6.10 13.86 7.21
CA PRO A 123 -5.43 14.68 6.18
C PRO A 123 -3.93 14.87 6.44
N TYR A 124 -3.16 13.77 6.55
CA TYR A 124 -1.72 13.83 6.80
C TYR A 124 -0.88 13.90 5.53
N SER A 125 -1.37 13.33 4.42
CA SER A 125 -0.68 13.32 3.13
C SER A 125 -1.56 13.90 2.02
N SER A 126 -0.94 14.25 0.88
CA SER A 126 -1.67 14.73 -0.30
C SER A 126 -2.63 13.67 -0.85
N GLU A 127 -2.25 12.41 -0.78
CA GLU A 127 -3.03 11.26 -1.23
C GLU A 127 -4.30 11.08 -0.39
N GLU A 128 -4.20 11.23 0.92
CA GLU A 128 -5.33 11.14 1.85
C GLU A 128 -6.31 12.30 1.65
N ILE A 129 -5.79 13.51 1.46
CA ILE A 129 -6.60 14.70 1.17
C ILE A 129 -7.35 14.54 -0.16
N VAL A 130 -6.68 14.06 -1.21
CA VAL A 130 -7.27 13.83 -2.53
C VAL A 130 -8.39 12.79 -2.46
N THR A 131 -8.12 11.64 -1.84
CA THR A 131 -9.11 10.56 -1.70
C THR A 131 -10.33 11.04 -0.91
N ARG A 132 -10.14 11.71 0.21
CA ARG A 132 -11.21 12.28 1.02
C ARG A 132 -12.04 13.29 0.24
N ASN A 133 -11.40 14.25 -0.43
CA ASN A 133 -12.10 15.26 -1.21
C ASN A 133 -12.89 14.66 -2.36
N PHE A 134 -12.36 13.62 -3.03
CA PHE A 134 -13.06 12.91 -4.07
C PHE A 134 -14.33 12.26 -3.53
N LEU A 135 -14.24 11.49 -2.46
CA LEU A 135 -15.40 10.81 -1.88
C LEU A 135 -16.47 11.77 -1.37
N LEU A 136 -16.09 12.89 -0.75
CA LEU A 136 -17.04 13.85 -0.19
C LEU A 136 -17.67 14.76 -1.25
N ARG A 137 -16.93 15.15 -2.31
CA ARG A 137 -17.41 16.10 -3.33
C ARG A 137 -18.01 15.43 -4.54
N GLU A 138 -17.28 14.45 -5.15
CA GLU A 138 -17.73 13.75 -6.37
C GLU A 138 -18.82 12.72 -6.08
N ARG A 139 -18.89 12.19 -4.85
CA ARG A 139 -19.90 11.24 -4.38
C ARG A 139 -20.16 10.11 -5.35
N PRO A 140 -19.23 9.20 -5.52
CA PRO A 140 -19.42 8.04 -6.38
C PRO A 140 -20.67 7.26 -5.96
N LYS A 141 -21.33 6.57 -6.91
CA LYS A 141 -22.55 5.80 -6.67
C LYS A 141 -22.30 4.57 -5.81
N ALA A 142 -21.08 4.02 -5.86
CA ALA A 142 -20.60 3.03 -4.89
C ALA A 142 -19.06 3.08 -4.74
N ILE A 143 -18.59 2.58 -3.60
CA ILE A 143 -17.18 2.42 -3.28
C ILE A 143 -16.81 0.94 -3.42
N ILE A 144 -15.72 0.65 -4.10
CA ILE A 144 -15.05 -0.66 -4.09
C ILE A 144 -13.86 -0.54 -3.15
N ASN A 145 -13.98 -1.10 -1.96
CA ASN A 145 -12.89 -1.09 -0.99
C ASN A 145 -12.08 -2.38 -1.09
N ILE A 146 -10.80 -2.29 -1.49
CA ILE A 146 -9.91 -3.43 -1.56
C ILE A 146 -9.22 -3.65 -0.24
N VAL A 147 -9.33 -4.86 0.27
CA VAL A 147 -8.74 -5.34 1.52
C VAL A 147 -7.82 -6.51 1.22
N ASP A 148 -6.58 -6.44 1.69
CA ASP A 148 -5.61 -7.55 1.62
C ASP A 148 -5.94 -8.58 2.71
N ALA A 149 -6.35 -9.79 2.31
CA ALA A 149 -6.70 -10.87 3.21
C ALA A 149 -5.52 -11.34 4.07
N THR A 150 -4.28 -11.19 3.60
CA THR A 150 -3.07 -11.59 4.35
C THR A 150 -2.73 -10.62 5.47
N ASN A 151 -3.20 -9.36 5.38
CA ASN A 151 -3.02 -8.30 6.36
C ASN A 151 -4.34 -7.63 6.73
N ILE A 152 -5.40 -8.41 6.90
CA ILE A 152 -6.78 -7.96 7.03
C ILE A 152 -6.96 -6.95 8.18
N GLU A 153 -6.37 -7.20 9.36
CA GLU A 153 -6.49 -6.32 10.54
C GLU A 153 -6.04 -4.87 10.22
N ARG A 154 -4.95 -4.72 9.47
CA ARG A 154 -4.44 -3.40 9.09
C ARG A 154 -5.32 -2.73 8.05
N ASN A 155 -5.85 -3.50 7.12
CA ASN A 155 -6.66 -2.97 6.02
C ASN A 155 -8.06 -2.57 6.50
N LEU A 156 -8.65 -3.30 7.42
CA LEU A 156 -9.96 -3.00 7.98
C LEU A 156 -10.02 -1.64 8.70
N TYR A 157 -8.89 -1.07 9.12
CA TYR A 157 -8.87 0.26 9.73
C TYR A 157 -9.40 1.36 8.78
N LEU A 158 -9.00 1.29 7.51
CA LEU A 158 -9.54 2.18 6.47
C LEU A 158 -11.01 1.84 6.18
N THR A 159 -11.34 0.55 6.10
CA THR A 159 -12.72 0.07 5.88
C THR A 159 -13.68 0.66 6.91
N MET A 160 -13.30 0.66 8.21
CA MET A 160 -14.12 1.25 9.27
C MET A 160 -14.41 2.74 9.02
N GLN A 161 -13.44 3.51 8.56
CA GLN A 161 -13.62 4.93 8.26
C GLN A 161 -14.46 5.16 6.99
N LEU A 162 -14.39 4.25 6.01
CA LEU A 162 -15.25 4.30 4.82
C LEU A 162 -16.70 3.97 5.16
N LEU A 163 -16.95 3.05 6.09
CA LEU A 163 -18.31 2.73 6.59
C LEU A 163 -18.97 3.95 7.25
N GLU A 164 -18.20 4.80 7.94
CA GLU A 164 -18.68 6.04 8.53
C GLU A 164 -19.20 7.06 7.49
N LEU A 165 -18.77 6.95 6.22
CA LEU A 165 -19.30 7.77 5.12
C LEU A 165 -20.75 7.40 4.75
N ASN A 166 -21.25 6.26 5.18
CA ASN A 166 -22.59 5.76 4.88
C ASN A 166 -22.93 5.80 3.39
N MET A 167 -21.96 5.47 2.54
CA MET A 167 -22.09 5.36 1.09
C MET A 167 -22.23 3.91 0.68
N PRO A 168 -22.95 3.60 -0.43
CA PRO A 168 -22.97 2.25 -0.98
C PRO A 168 -21.55 1.72 -1.18
N MET A 169 -21.26 0.51 -0.65
CA MET A 169 -19.90 -0.01 -0.65
C MET A 169 -19.89 -1.53 -0.75
N VAL A 170 -18.89 -2.05 -1.46
CA VAL A 170 -18.54 -3.48 -1.51
C VAL A 170 -17.08 -3.64 -1.09
N VAL A 171 -16.79 -4.66 -0.30
CA VAL A 171 -15.43 -5.02 0.08
C VAL A 171 -14.92 -6.11 -0.86
N ALA A 172 -13.86 -5.82 -1.59
CA ALA A 172 -13.12 -6.78 -2.40
C ALA A 172 -11.97 -7.37 -1.56
N LEU A 173 -12.17 -8.57 -1.01
CA LEU A 173 -11.18 -9.25 -0.19
C LEU A 173 -10.15 -9.95 -1.11
N ASN A 174 -9.03 -9.29 -1.34
CA ASN A 174 -8.00 -9.70 -2.30
C ASN A 174 -6.92 -10.58 -1.67
N MET A 175 -6.10 -11.21 -2.51
CA MET A 175 -5.03 -12.15 -2.12
C MET A 175 -5.54 -13.41 -1.40
N MET A 176 -6.78 -13.81 -1.71
CA MET A 176 -7.36 -15.01 -1.12
C MET A 176 -6.61 -16.28 -1.52
N ASP A 177 -6.01 -16.30 -2.70
CA ASP A 177 -5.14 -17.38 -3.17
C ASP A 177 -3.88 -17.54 -2.28
N GLU A 178 -3.28 -16.45 -1.83
CA GLU A 178 -2.16 -16.49 -0.89
C GLU A 178 -2.61 -16.90 0.52
N MET A 179 -3.75 -16.37 0.96
CA MET A 179 -4.33 -16.68 2.28
C MET A 179 -4.60 -18.18 2.41
N LEU A 180 -5.27 -18.78 1.42
CA LEU A 180 -5.61 -20.20 1.41
C LEU A 180 -4.39 -21.08 1.11
N GLY A 181 -3.50 -20.65 0.21
CA GLY A 181 -2.26 -21.36 -0.08
C GLY A 181 -1.35 -21.53 1.15
N ASN A 182 -1.44 -20.61 2.11
CA ASN A 182 -0.73 -20.67 3.39
C ASN A 182 -1.55 -21.34 4.53
N GLY A 183 -2.69 -21.95 4.21
CA GLY A 183 -3.55 -22.68 5.17
C GLY A 183 -4.38 -21.78 6.10
N GLY A 184 -4.50 -20.48 5.78
CA GLY A 184 -5.44 -19.57 6.40
C GLY A 184 -6.80 -19.61 5.72
N THR A 185 -7.81 -19.01 6.31
CA THR A 185 -9.13 -18.80 5.71
C THR A 185 -9.86 -17.66 6.38
N VAL A 186 -10.82 -17.07 5.68
CA VAL A 186 -11.74 -16.05 6.21
C VAL A 186 -13.17 -16.57 6.11
N LEU A 187 -13.94 -16.45 7.17
CA LEU A 187 -15.37 -16.74 7.17
C LEU A 187 -16.09 -15.53 6.57
N ILE A 188 -16.34 -15.59 5.26
CA ILE A 188 -16.85 -14.45 4.48
C ILE A 188 -18.20 -13.98 4.99
N ASN A 189 -19.15 -14.89 5.19
CA ASN A 189 -20.51 -14.57 5.63
C ASN A 189 -20.52 -13.89 7.01
N ASP A 190 -19.69 -14.38 7.93
CA ASP A 190 -19.59 -13.78 9.25
C ASP A 190 -18.94 -12.39 9.17
N LEU A 191 -17.93 -12.23 8.29
CA LEU A 191 -17.28 -10.93 8.07
C LEU A 191 -18.26 -9.92 7.47
N GLU A 192 -19.10 -10.34 6.52
CA GLU A 192 -20.17 -9.52 5.95
C GLU A 192 -21.16 -9.07 7.02
N GLU A 193 -21.60 -9.98 7.87
CA GLU A 193 -22.53 -9.66 8.97
C GLU A 193 -21.94 -8.59 9.90
N TYR A 194 -20.64 -8.72 10.27
CA TYR A 194 -19.97 -7.74 11.13
C TYR A 194 -19.74 -6.39 10.45
N LEU A 195 -19.45 -6.37 9.16
CA LEU A 195 -19.20 -5.12 8.42
C LEU A 195 -20.49 -4.48 7.90
N GLY A 196 -21.58 -5.25 7.76
CA GLY A 196 -22.84 -4.78 7.21
C GLY A 196 -22.76 -4.36 5.74
N VAL A 197 -21.85 -4.94 4.97
CA VAL A 197 -21.64 -4.71 3.54
C VAL A 197 -21.18 -6.01 2.86
N PRO A 198 -21.47 -6.21 1.56
CA PRO A 198 -21.00 -7.38 0.83
C PRO A 198 -19.48 -7.50 0.82
N VAL A 199 -18.96 -8.70 1.06
CA VAL A 199 -17.54 -9.02 1.02
C VAL A 199 -17.28 -10.10 -0.01
N ILE A 200 -16.63 -9.75 -1.10
CA ILE A 200 -16.37 -10.64 -2.22
C ILE A 200 -14.91 -11.10 -2.19
N PRO A 201 -14.65 -12.40 -2.01
CA PRO A 201 -13.31 -12.95 -2.07
C PRO A 201 -12.80 -12.95 -3.50
N ILE A 202 -11.61 -12.37 -3.73
CA ILE A 202 -11.00 -12.27 -5.05
C ILE A 202 -9.52 -12.62 -5.04
N SER A 203 -9.01 -12.96 -6.23
CA SER A 203 -7.58 -12.90 -6.55
C SER A 203 -7.39 -12.03 -7.79
N ALA A 204 -7.06 -10.76 -7.58
CA ALA A 204 -6.85 -9.82 -8.68
C ALA A 204 -5.70 -10.25 -9.61
N ALA A 205 -4.67 -10.92 -9.08
CA ALA A 205 -3.55 -11.42 -9.86
C ALA A 205 -3.96 -12.56 -10.82
N LYS A 206 -4.89 -13.43 -10.40
CA LYS A 206 -5.39 -14.55 -11.20
C LYS A 206 -6.67 -14.23 -11.97
N GLY A 207 -7.33 -13.11 -11.67
CA GLY A 207 -8.62 -12.74 -12.26
C GLY A 207 -9.79 -13.52 -11.70
N GLU A 208 -9.66 -14.15 -10.51
CA GLU A 208 -10.72 -14.95 -9.88
C GLU A 208 -11.64 -14.05 -9.04
N GLY A 209 -12.96 -14.32 -9.06
CA GLY A 209 -13.99 -13.58 -8.30
C GLY A 209 -14.34 -12.18 -8.87
N ILE A 210 -13.77 -11.78 -10.01
CA ILE A 210 -13.97 -10.44 -10.58
C ILE A 210 -15.39 -10.23 -11.09
N ASP A 211 -15.96 -11.21 -11.78
CA ASP A 211 -17.33 -11.11 -12.33
C ASP A 211 -18.37 -11.01 -11.21
N GLU A 212 -18.19 -11.75 -10.14
CA GLU A 212 -19.01 -11.71 -8.94
C GLU A 212 -18.92 -10.36 -8.26
N LEU A 213 -17.68 -9.82 -8.09
CA LEU A 213 -17.46 -8.47 -7.57
C LEU A 213 -18.21 -7.42 -8.39
N VAL A 214 -18.10 -7.46 -9.73
CA VAL A 214 -18.79 -6.52 -10.62
C VAL A 214 -20.30 -6.61 -10.46
N SER A 215 -20.86 -7.82 -10.38
CA SER A 215 -22.29 -8.03 -10.19
C SER A 215 -22.79 -7.40 -8.89
N HIS A 216 -22.07 -7.59 -7.77
CA HIS A 216 -22.45 -7.00 -6.48
C HIS A 216 -22.27 -5.48 -6.46
N VAL A 217 -21.20 -4.97 -7.04
CA VAL A 217 -20.96 -3.52 -7.14
C VAL A 217 -22.06 -2.81 -7.91
N LEU A 218 -22.51 -3.40 -9.04
CA LEU A 218 -23.62 -2.87 -9.83
C LEU A 218 -24.94 -2.94 -9.06
N HIS A 219 -25.21 -4.06 -8.40
CA HIS A 219 -26.41 -4.23 -7.58
C HIS A 219 -26.49 -3.17 -6.47
N VAL A 220 -25.44 -3.05 -5.65
CA VAL A 220 -25.36 -2.06 -4.58
C VAL A 220 -25.51 -0.62 -5.11
N ALA A 221 -24.96 -0.33 -6.30
CA ALA A 221 -25.10 0.98 -6.93
C ALA A 221 -26.52 1.23 -7.46
N TYR A 222 -27.15 0.25 -8.08
CA TYR A 222 -28.52 0.39 -8.60
C TYR A 222 -29.56 0.60 -7.50
N TYR A 223 -29.44 -0.13 -6.41
CA TYR A 223 -30.37 -0.10 -5.28
C TYR A 223 -29.95 0.88 -4.17
N GLN A 224 -28.76 1.50 -4.29
CA GLN A 224 -28.18 2.41 -3.28
C GLN A 224 -28.18 1.82 -1.87
N GLU A 225 -27.81 0.54 -1.78
CA GLU A 225 -27.70 -0.16 -0.50
C GLU A 225 -26.59 0.43 0.34
N ARG A 226 -26.93 0.87 1.55
CA ARG A 226 -26.00 1.50 2.48
C ARG A 226 -25.52 0.53 3.54
N PRO A 227 -24.31 0.73 4.09
CA PRO A 227 -23.78 -0.09 5.16
C PRO A 227 -24.73 -0.16 6.36
N GLN A 228 -24.94 -1.37 6.90
CA GLN A 228 -25.74 -1.60 8.11
C GLN A 228 -24.86 -1.81 9.37
N PHE A 229 -23.72 -1.18 9.41
CA PHE A 229 -22.64 -1.40 10.36
C PHE A 229 -23.01 -1.18 11.84
N TYR A 230 -23.93 -0.24 12.13
CA TYR A 230 -24.20 0.20 13.52
C TYR A 230 -25.12 -0.69 14.32
N GLN A 231 -25.67 -1.76 13.77
CA GLN A 231 -26.64 -2.63 14.46
C GLN A 231 -25.99 -3.63 15.44
N HIS A 232 -24.66 -3.80 15.41
CA HIS A 232 -23.96 -4.87 16.14
C HIS A 232 -22.94 -4.38 17.18
N ILE A 233 -22.81 -3.06 17.42
CA ILE A 233 -21.81 -2.51 18.37
C ILE A 233 -22.47 -2.32 19.74
N ASP A 234 -22.80 -3.40 20.44
CA ASP A 234 -23.24 -3.32 21.84
C ASP A 234 -22.10 -3.76 22.78
N ASN A 235 -21.03 -2.98 22.86
CA ASN A 235 -19.91 -3.23 23.75
C ASN A 235 -19.89 -2.24 24.93
N GLN A 236 -19.98 -2.78 26.16
CA GLN A 236 -20.01 -1.98 27.39
C GLN A 236 -18.78 -1.07 27.59
N GLN A 237 -17.64 -1.40 26.97
CA GLN A 237 -16.40 -0.60 27.04
C GLN A 237 -16.44 0.67 26.19
N ASN A 238 -17.35 0.78 25.20
CA ASN A 238 -17.41 1.87 24.25
C ASN A 238 -18.43 2.95 24.59
N LYS A 239 -19.15 2.83 25.71
CA LYS A 239 -20.24 3.76 26.08
C LYS A 239 -19.80 5.23 26.16
N ALA A 240 -18.56 5.51 26.56
CA ALA A 240 -18.05 6.88 26.62
C ALA A 240 -17.85 7.48 25.21
N ILE A 241 -17.28 6.70 24.29
CA ILE A 241 -17.05 7.12 22.90
C ILE A 241 -18.38 7.30 22.18
N ASP A 242 -19.31 6.36 22.34
CA ASP A 242 -20.64 6.45 21.71
C ASP A 242 -21.45 7.64 22.23
N ARG A 243 -21.39 7.93 23.53
CA ARG A 243 -21.99 9.14 24.10
C ARG A 243 -21.36 10.41 23.50
N CYS A 244 -20.04 10.46 23.42
CA CYS A 244 -19.31 11.57 22.82
C CYS A 244 -19.71 11.77 21.36
N LEU A 245 -19.70 10.71 20.55
CA LEU A 245 -20.05 10.78 19.13
C LEU A 245 -21.51 11.21 18.95
N ASN A 246 -22.45 10.64 19.70
CA ASN A 246 -23.87 11.02 19.63
C ASN A 246 -24.09 12.46 20.07
N ALA A 247 -23.40 12.94 21.10
CA ALA A 247 -23.50 14.34 21.53
C ALA A 247 -22.99 15.31 20.45
N ILE A 248 -21.88 14.96 19.78
CA ILE A 248 -21.35 15.77 18.68
C ILE A 248 -22.26 15.67 17.45
N GLU A 249 -22.81 14.50 17.13
CA GLU A 249 -23.78 14.35 16.03
C GLU A 249 -24.97 15.31 16.21
N HIS A 250 -25.56 15.37 17.40
CA HIS A 250 -26.64 16.31 17.70
C HIS A 250 -26.20 17.78 17.59
N LEU A 251 -24.96 18.09 18.01
CA LEU A 251 -24.42 19.44 17.95
C LEU A 251 -24.24 19.95 16.51
N ILE A 252 -23.87 19.06 15.58
CA ILE A 252 -23.47 19.43 14.21
C ILE A 252 -24.48 19.03 13.14
N GLU A 253 -25.66 18.53 13.50
CA GLU A 253 -26.65 17.94 12.54
C GLU A 253 -27.00 18.91 11.41
N ASP A 254 -27.33 20.15 11.74
CA ASP A 254 -27.68 21.19 10.75
C ASP A 254 -26.47 21.57 9.89
N HIS A 255 -25.30 21.74 10.51
CA HIS A 255 -24.05 22.11 9.83
C HIS A 255 -23.59 21.02 8.87
N ALA A 256 -23.63 19.76 9.30
CA ALA A 256 -23.25 18.60 8.47
C ALA A 256 -24.22 18.44 7.27
N SER A 257 -25.52 18.64 7.49
CA SER A 257 -26.52 18.62 6.43
C SER A 257 -26.29 19.73 5.40
N ASN A 258 -26.03 20.96 5.84
CA ASN A 258 -25.74 22.10 4.98
C ASN A 258 -24.45 21.91 4.17
N ALA A 259 -23.40 21.40 4.81
CA ALA A 259 -22.12 21.06 4.18
C ALA A 259 -22.22 19.79 3.33
N LYS A 260 -23.35 19.05 3.42
CA LYS A 260 -23.53 17.74 2.80
C LYS A 260 -22.45 16.74 3.19
N ILE A 261 -21.99 16.70 4.43
CA ILE A 261 -21.01 15.77 4.94
C ILE A 261 -21.74 14.71 5.78
N PRO A 262 -21.42 13.40 5.63
CA PRO A 262 -22.03 12.36 6.46
C PRO A 262 -21.81 12.63 7.95
N LEU A 263 -22.91 12.59 8.72
CA LEU A 263 -22.94 13.05 10.11
C LEU A 263 -21.96 12.28 11.01
N ARG A 264 -21.99 10.96 10.94
CA ARG A 264 -21.10 10.09 11.74
C ARG A 264 -19.62 10.31 11.41
N PHE A 265 -19.30 10.45 10.13
CA PHE A 265 -17.95 10.76 9.68
C PHE A 265 -17.50 12.13 10.20
N ALA A 266 -18.38 13.14 10.13
CA ALA A 266 -18.09 14.47 10.65
C ALA A 266 -17.83 14.45 12.16
N ALA A 267 -18.69 13.77 12.93
CA ALA A 267 -18.52 13.63 14.37
C ALA A 267 -17.20 12.94 14.74
N SER A 268 -16.89 11.81 14.11
CA SER A 268 -15.67 11.07 14.38
C SER A 268 -14.41 11.90 14.06
N LYS A 269 -14.40 12.64 12.94
CA LYS A 269 -13.28 13.52 12.57
C LYS A 269 -13.15 14.74 13.46
N LEU A 270 -14.25 15.31 13.95
CA LEU A 270 -14.19 16.37 14.95
C LEU A 270 -13.58 15.85 16.26
N VAL A 271 -13.90 14.64 16.71
CA VAL A 271 -13.23 14.03 17.88
C VAL A 271 -11.73 13.88 17.63
N GLU A 272 -11.31 13.49 16.42
CA GLU A 272 -9.89 13.39 16.01
C GLU A 272 -9.20 14.76 15.85
N LYS A 273 -9.87 15.88 16.13
CA LYS A 273 -9.35 17.25 16.01
C LYS A 273 -8.96 17.65 14.58
N ASP A 274 -9.75 17.23 13.59
CA ASP A 274 -9.55 17.56 12.18
C ASP A 274 -9.92 19.02 11.90
N GLU A 275 -8.90 19.88 11.71
CA GLU A 275 -9.07 21.32 11.49
C GLU A 275 -9.73 21.64 10.16
N LEU A 276 -9.42 20.87 9.09
CA LEU A 276 -10.02 21.10 7.77
C LEU A 276 -11.53 20.88 7.77
N LEU A 277 -12.00 19.92 8.54
CA LEU A 277 -13.42 19.68 8.69
C LEU A 277 -14.10 20.72 9.59
N LEU A 278 -13.42 21.12 10.64
CA LEU A 278 -13.91 22.17 11.54
C LEU A 278 -14.17 23.49 10.80
N GLU A 279 -13.28 23.86 9.87
CA GLU A 279 -13.46 25.02 9.00
C GLU A 279 -14.63 24.86 8.03
N GLN A 280 -14.85 23.64 7.48
CA GLN A 280 -15.92 23.38 6.52
C GLN A 280 -17.32 23.41 7.16
N LEU A 281 -17.43 23.08 8.44
CA LEU A 281 -18.70 23.02 9.14
C LEU A 281 -19.17 24.41 9.66
N ASP A 282 -18.30 25.42 9.66
CA ASP A 282 -18.59 26.81 10.06
C ASP A 282 -19.37 26.92 11.39
N LEU A 283 -18.85 26.25 12.44
CA LEU A 283 -19.46 26.25 13.77
C LEU A 283 -19.32 27.59 14.44
N SER A 284 -20.36 28.01 15.16
CA SER A 284 -20.32 29.20 16.01
C SER A 284 -19.33 29.05 17.16
N GLN A 285 -18.96 30.17 17.81
CA GLN A 285 -18.03 30.14 18.94
C GLN A 285 -18.55 29.29 20.12
N ASN A 286 -19.84 29.38 20.41
CA ASN A 286 -20.47 28.61 21.50
C ASN A 286 -20.45 27.10 21.20
N GLU A 287 -20.68 26.73 19.94
CA GLU A 287 -20.63 25.30 19.50
C GLU A 287 -19.21 24.76 19.57
N LYS A 288 -18.19 25.56 19.22
CA LYS A 288 -16.77 25.18 19.36
C LYS A 288 -16.40 24.99 20.83
N GLU A 289 -16.88 25.81 21.73
CA GLU A 289 -16.66 25.67 23.19
C GLU A 289 -17.37 24.41 23.71
N THR A 290 -18.61 24.15 23.27
CA THR A 290 -19.35 22.92 23.61
C THR A 290 -18.64 21.68 23.11
N LEU A 291 -18.15 21.71 21.86
CA LEU A 291 -17.37 20.62 21.27
C LEU A 291 -16.11 20.31 22.10
N GLU A 292 -15.41 21.35 22.54
CA GLU A 292 -14.21 21.18 23.37
C GLU A 292 -14.54 20.60 24.75
N HIS A 293 -15.66 21.02 25.39
CA HIS A 293 -16.12 20.39 26.61
C HIS A 293 -16.43 18.92 26.47
N ILE A 294 -17.10 18.52 25.37
CA ILE A 294 -17.39 17.10 25.07
C ILE A 294 -16.08 16.30 24.89
N ARG A 295 -15.07 16.88 24.23
CA ARG A 295 -13.75 16.26 24.04
C ARG A 295 -13.03 16.07 25.38
N ILE A 296 -12.98 17.09 26.24
CA ILE A 296 -12.36 17.02 27.57
C ILE A 296 -13.03 15.92 28.40
N GLN A 297 -14.35 15.85 28.36
CA GLN A 297 -15.07 14.78 29.06
C GLN A 297 -14.67 13.38 28.57
N LEU A 298 -14.52 13.19 27.26
CA LEU A 298 -14.05 11.92 26.70
C LEU A 298 -12.62 11.61 27.15
N GLU A 299 -11.70 12.59 27.18
CA GLU A 299 -10.32 12.40 27.63
C GLU A 299 -10.25 12.03 29.12
N GLU A 300 -11.10 12.64 29.95
CA GLU A 300 -11.21 12.31 31.39
C GLU A 300 -11.78 10.90 31.62
N GLU A 301 -12.84 10.52 30.88
CA GLU A 301 -13.47 9.21 31.02
C GLU A 301 -12.61 8.06 30.47
N SER A 302 -11.89 8.29 29.36
CA SER A 302 -11.07 7.27 28.69
C SER A 302 -9.64 7.18 29.22
N ASN A 303 -9.14 8.22 29.90
CA ASN A 303 -7.72 8.42 30.23
C ASN A 303 -6.79 8.37 29.00
N LEU A 304 -7.30 8.69 27.82
CA LEU A 304 -6.59 8.72 26.55
C LEU A 304 -6.89 10.06 25.86
N ASP A 305 -5.96 10.52 25.00
CA ASP A 305 -6.26 11.58 24.05
C ASP A 305 -7.40 11.16 23.12
N CYS A 306 -8.26 12.10 22.72
CA CYS A 306 -9.43 11.83 21.88
C CYS A 306 -9.13 11.00 20.62
N SER A 307 -8.04 11.33 19.92
CA SER A 307 -7.62 10.60 18.71
C SER A 307 -7.18 9.18 19.04
N ALA A 308 -6.47 8.99 20.16
CA ALA A 308 -6.06 7.68 20.65
C ALA A 308 -7.25 6.84 21.11
N ALA A 309 -8.27 7.45 21.74
CA ALA A 309 -9.48 6.77 22.17
C ALA A 309 -10.26 6.20 20.97
N ILE A 310 -10.49 7.00 19.92
CA ILE A 310 -11.15 6.55 18.68
C ILE A 310 -10.34 5.46 17.98
N ALA A 311 -9.02 5.64 17.84
CA ALA A 311 -8.16 4.65 17.21
C ALA A 311 -8.15 3.32 17.99
N SER A 312 -8.04 3.37 19.32
CA SER A 312 -8.09 2.20 20.19
C SER A 312 -9.41 1.44 20.04
N ASN A 313 -10.53 2.16 20.01
CA ASN A 313 -11.86 1.57 19.81
C ASN A 313 -11.96 0.84 18.46
N ARG A 314 -11.55 1.48 17.36
CA ARG A 314 -11.53 0.85 16.03
C ARG A 314 -10.65 -0.41 16.02
N PHE A 315 -9.45 -0.36 16.61
CA PHE A 315 -8.55 -1.51 16.68
C PHE A 315 -9.12 -2.64 17.56
N HIS A 316 -9.77 -2.34 18.67
CA HIS A 316 -10.44 -3.36 19.46
C HIS A 316 -11.52 -4.08 18.66
N TYR A 317 -12.39 -3.32 17.99
CA TYR A 317 -13.44 -3.88 17.16
C TYR A 317 -12.89 -4.75 16.02
N ILE A 318 -11.89 -4.24 15.30
CA ILE A 318 -11.21 -5.00 14.22
C ILE A 318 -10.60 -6.29 14.77
N THR A 319 -9.94 -6.23 15.92
CA THR A 319 -9.30 -7.39 16.53
C THR A 319 -10.34 -8.44 16.91
N ASP A 320 -11.50 -8.03 17.43
CA ASP A 320 -12.57 -8.95 17.83
C ASP A 320 -13.25 -9.57 16.61
N ILE A 321 -13.51 -8.81 15.55
CA ILE A 321 -13.97 -9.36 14.27
C ILE A 321 -12.96 -10.39 13.74
N CYS A 322 -11.69 -10.01 13.63
CA CYS A 322 -10.67 -10.88 13.06
C CYS A 322 -10.44 -12.16 13.89
N LYS A 323 -10.59 -12.12 15.22
CA LYS A 323 -10.55 -13.33 16.05
C LYS A 323 -11.67 -14.32 15.74
N GLN A 324 -12.85 -13.81 15.35
CA GLN A 324 -14.02 -14.62 15.09
C GLN A 324 -14.08 -15.10 13.64
N THR A 325 -13.65 -14.25 12.70
CA THR A 325 -13.85 -14.50 11.26
C THR A 325 -12.59 -14.96 10.53
N VAL A 326 -11.37 -14.76 11.09
CA VAL A 326 -10.12 -15.04 10.41
C VAL A 326 -9.35 -16.17 11.08
N LYS A 327 -9.18 -17.28 10.38
CA LYS A 327 -8.16 -18.27 10.74
C LYS A 327 -6.84 -17.85 10.11
N LYS A 328 -5.91 -17.36 10.96
CA LYS A 328 -4.60 -16.92 10.49
C LYS A 328 -3.88 -18.07 9.75
N PRO A 329 -3.26 -17.79 8.60
CA PRO A 329 -2.47 -18.78 7.89
C PRO A 329 -1.33 -19.27 8.78
N HIS A 330 -0.93 -20.52 8.62
CA HIS A 330 0.35 -20.97 9.17
C HIS A 330 1.44 -20.08 8.59
N GLU A 331 2.33 -19.57 9.45
CA GLU A 331 3.44 -18.75 8.97
C GLU A 331 4.18 -19.53 7.88
N SER A 332 4.21 -18.96 6.66
CA SER A 332 4.87 -19.61 5.54
C SER A 332 6.34 -19.82 5.89
N LYS A 333 6.92 -20.96 5.48
CA LYS A 333 8.35 -21.25 5.71
C LYS A 333 9.25 -20.13 5.17
N GLU A 334 8.78 -19.43 4.13
CA GLU A 334 9.47 -18.29 3.54
C GLU A 334 9.44 -17.06 4.45
N ARG A 335 8.30 -16.78 5.10
CA ARG A 335 8.17 -15.69 6.07
C ARG A 335 9.05 -15.92 7.30
N LEU A 336 9.05 -17.15 7.84
CA LEU A 336 9.94 -17.53 8.95
C LEU A 336 11.42 -17.42 8.56
N ARG A 337 11.77 -17.76 7.31
CA ARG A 337 13.13 -17.62 6.79
C ARG A 337 13.52 -16.15 6.64
N SER A 338 12.61 -15.33 6.10
CA SER A 338 12.81 -13.88 5.99
C SER A 338 12.95 -13.23 7.36
N GLN A 339 12.12 -13.58 8.33
CA GLN A 339 12.22 -13.06 9.70
C GLN A 339 13.56 -13.42 10.37
N LYS A 340 14.07 -14.66 10.17
CA LYS A 340 15.39 -15.06 10.69
C LYS A 340 16.53 -14.28 10.04
N ILE A 341 16.45 -14.06 8.73
CA ILE A 341 17.39 -13.22 7.98
C ILE A 341 17.34 -11.79 8.51
N ASP A 342 16.14 -11.24 8.69
CA ASP A 342 15.94 -9.91 9.22
C ASP A 342 16.48 -9.76 10.65
N GLN A 343 16.21 -10.72 11.52
CA GLN A 343 16.74 -10.74 12.88
C GLN A 343 18.27 -10.73 12.92
N PHE A 344 18.92 -11.44 12.00
CA PHE A 344 20.38 -11.44 11.87
C PHE A 344 20.88 -10.10 11.30
N LEU A 345 20.30 -9.63 10.21
CA LEU A 345 20.73 -8.43 9.50
C LEU A 345 20.46 -7.12 10.28
N THR A 346 19.37 -7.07 11.07
CA THR A 346 18.97 -5.87 11.83
C THR A 346 19.29 -5.98 13.33
N GLY A 347 19.92 -7.07 13.75
CA GLY A 347 20.26 -7.32 15.15
C GLY A 347 21.16 -6.25 15.75
N LYS A 348 20.98 -5.96 17.06
CA LYS A 348 21.70 -4.91 17.78
C LYS A 348 23.22 -5.02 17.70
N TYR A 349 23.76 -6.23 17.66
CA TYR A 349 25.21 -6.51 17.61
C TYR A 349 25.68 -7.04 16.25
N THR A 350 24.78 -7.63 15.46
CA THR A 350 25.09 -8.25 14.16
C THR A 350 24.85 -7.31 12.98
N GLY A 351 23.96 -6.33 13.12
CA GLY A 351 23.55 -5.46 12.02
C GLY A 351 24.71 -4.62 11.44
N ILE A 352 25.50 -3.95 12.28
CA ILE A 352 26.63 -3.12 11.81
C ILE A 352 27.75 -3.97 11.20
N PRO A 353 28.23 -5.08 11.84
CA PRO A 353 29.20 -5.96 11.21
C PRO A 353 28.72 -6.58 9.90
N ALA A 354 27.45 -7.01 9.82
CA ALA A 354 26.85 -7.53 8.59
C ALA A 354 26.82 -6.46 7.49
N PHE A 355 26.46 -5.23 7.83
CA PHE A 355 26.49 -4.10 6.90
C PHE A 355 27.89 -3.86 6.34
N ILE A 356 28.91 -3.77 7.21
CA ILE A 356 30.30 -3.56 6.78
C ILE A 356 30.77 -4.74 5.90
N GLY A 357 30.42 -5.97 6.26
CA GLY A 357 30.76 -7.15 5.49
C GLY A 357 30.15 -7.16 4.09
N ILE A 358 28.85 -6.92 3.98
CA ILE A 358 28.13 -6.89 2.70
C ILE A 358 28.65 -5.76 1.82
N MET A 359 28.79 -4.54 2.36
CA MET A 359 29.32 -3.42 1.61
C MET A 359 30.78 -3.63 1.21
N GLY A 360 31.60 -4.23 2.10
CA GLY A 360 32.96 -4.62 1.79
C GLY A 360 33.07 -5.61 0.63
N ILE A 361 32.18 -6.62 0.59
CA ILE A 361 32.10 -7.58 -0.51
C ILE A 361 31.70 -6.88 -1.82
N VAL A 362 30.69 -6.01 -1.77
CA VAL A 362 30.23 -5.26 -2.96
C VAL A 362 31.36 -4.39 -3.50
N PHE A 363 32.03 -3.63 -2.68
CA PHE A 363 33.14 -2.78 -3.13
C PHE A 363 34.35 -3.62 -3.61
N PHE A 364 34.68 -4.72 -2.93
CA PHE A 364 35.76 -5.60 -3.36
C PHE A 364 35.47 -6.19 -4.75
N LEU A 365 34.25 -6.72 -4.98
CA LEU A 365 33.87 -7.26 -6.28
C LEU A 365 33.86 -6.17 -7.36
N THR A 366 33.37 -4.98 -7.03
CA THR A 366 33.31 -3.86 -7.98
C THR A 366 34.70 -3.39 -8.41
N PHE A 367 35.59 -3.10 -7.45
CA PHE A 367 36.85 -2.43 -7.74
C PHE A 367 37.99 -3.41 -8.05
N ASN A 368 38.01 -4.63 -7.48
CA ASN A 368 39.14 -5.54 -7.62
C ASN A 368 38.87 -6.74 -8.54
N VAL A 369 37.61 -7.13 -8.75
CA VAL A 369 37.30 -8.35 -9.50
C VAL A 369 36.59 -7.99 -10.82
N ILE A 370 35.30 -7.71 -10.77
CA ILE A 370 34.47 -7.56 -11.96
C ILE A 370 34.77 -6.24 -12.68
N GLY A 371 34.76 -5.14 -11.91
CA GLY A 371 35.02 -3.81 -12.50
C GLY A 371 36.42 -3.70 -13.06
N ALA A 372 37.46 -4.17 -12.36
CA ALA A 372 38.84 -4.18 -12.84
C ALA A 372 38.99 -5.05 -14.10
N PHE A 373 38.37 -6.22 -14.15
CA PHE A 373 38.40 -7.10 -15.33
C PHE A 373 37.75 -6.40 -16.56
N LEU A 374 36.56 -5.85 -16.39
CA LEU A 374 35.85 -5.16 -17.47
C LEU A 374 36.57 -3.90 -17.93
N GLN A 375 37.19 -3.16 -16.98
CA GLN A 375 38.04 -2.01 -17.29
C GLN A 375 39.21 -2.43 -18.14
N GLY A 376 39.95 -3.49 -17.77
CA GLY A 376 41.09 -3.99 -18.54
C GLY A 376 40.73 -4.42 -19.96
N VAL A 377 39.57 -5.05 -20.14
CA VAL A 377 39.04 -5.40 -21.48
C VAL A 377 38.77 -4.17 -22.30
N LEU A 378 38.11 -3.16 -21.72
CA LEU A 378 37.80 -1.92 -22.43
C LEU A 378 39.04 -1.12 -22.76
N GLU A 379 39.99 -1.00 -21.85
CA GLU A 379 41.28 -0.31 -22.03
C GLU A 379 42.10 -0.98 -23.13
N SER A 380 42.14 -2.30 -23.17
CA SER A 380 42.75 -3.05 -24.26
C SER A 380 42.10 -2.75 -25.60
N GLY A 381 40.76 -2.67 -25.65
CA GLY A 381 40.00 -2.29 -26.84
C GLY A 381 40.29 -0.88 -27.31
N VAL A 382 40.32 0.09 -26.39
CA VAL A 382 40.67 1.50 -26.68
C VAL A 382 42.10 1.58 -27.24
N THR A 383 43.05 0.90 -26.62
CA THR A 383 44.45 0.86 -27.06
C THR A 383 44.62 0.31 -28.48
N VAL A 384 43.88 -0.77 -28.83
CA VAL A 384 43.89 -1.35 -30.18
C VAL A 384 43.38 -0.33 -31.21
N VAL A 385 42.26 0.36 -30.89
CA VAL A 385 41.70 1.40 -31.79
C VAL A 385 42.66 2.57 -31.93
N THR A 386 43.24 3.05 -30.84
CA THR A 386 44.21 4.14 -30.81
C THR A 386 45.44 3.82 -31.66
N ASN A 387 46.01 2.62 -31.50
CA ASN A 387 47.16 2.18 -32.29
C ASN A 387 46.85 2.03 -33.79
N TYR A 388 45.63 1.57 -34.12
CA TYR A 388 45.17 1.49 -35.51
C TYR A 388 45.08 2.90 -36.16
N VAL A 389 44.47 3.85 -35.46
CA VAL A 389 44.35 5.24 -35.91
C VAL A 389 45.72 5.91 -35.99
N ASP A 390 46.61 5.69 -35.04
CA ASP A 390 47.98 6.19 -35.04
C ASP A 390 48.73 5.73 -36.29
N THR A 391 48.63 4.44 -36.63
CA THR A 391 49.24 3.87 -37.85
C THR A 391 48.68 4.51 -39.13
N LEU A 392 47.37 4.72 -39.17
CA LEU A 392 46.74 5.40 -40.34
C LEU A 392 47.19 6.85 -40.51
N LEU A 393 47.26 7.62 -39.41
CA LEU A 393 47.67 9.02 -39.41
C LEU A 393 49.14 9.16 -39.79
N THR A 394 50.00 8.25 -39.29
CA THR A 394 51.43 8.19 -39.65
C THR A 394 51.64 7.90 -41.12
N ASN A 395 50.90 6.91 -41.68
CA ASN A 395 50.97 6.56 -43.10
C ASN A 395 50.46 7.69 -44.02
N ALA A 396 49.50 8.50 -43.53
CA ALA A 396 48.98 9.66 -44.23
C ALA A 396 49.89 10.90 -44.18
N GLN A 397 51.04 10.82 -43.49
CA GLN A 397 52.04 11.92 -43.32
C GLN A 397 51.40 13.24 -42.83
N ILE A 398 50.48 13.17 -41.89
CA ILE A 398 49.77 14.31 -41.32
C ILE A 398 50.71 15.15 -40.46
N ASN A 399 50.47 16.47 -40.37
CA ASN A 399 51.24 17.40 -39.56
C ASN A 399 51.29 16.91 -38.08
N VAL A 400 52.50 16.94 -37.49
CA VAL A 400 52.78 16.42 -36.13
C VAL A 400 51.86 17.03 -35.07
N ALA A 401 51.53 18.31 -35.17
CA ALA A 401 50.63 18.98 -34.22
C ALA A 401 49.19 18.44 -34.30
N LEU A 402 48.71 18.15 -35.53
CA LEU A 402 47.37 17.56 -35.71
C LEU A 402 47.33 16.09 -35.28
N HIS A 403 48.41 15.35 -35.52
CA HIS A 403 48.56 13.96 -35.07
C HIS A 403 48.51 13.87 -33.52
N SER A 404 49.30 14.67 -32.81
CA SER A 404 49.30 14.72 -31.35
C SER A 404 47.93 15.16 -30.76
N LEU A 405 47.27 16.14 -31.40
CA LEU A 405 45.92 16.56 -31.00
C LEU A 405 44.91 15.41 -31.08
N ILE A 406 44.96 14.61 -32.14
CA ILE A 406 44.03 13.46 -32.29
C ILE A 406 44.38 12.34 -31.33
N ILE A 407 45.63 11.89 -31.28
CA ILE A 407 46.02 10.75 -30.46
C ILE A 407 46.02 11.07 -28.95
N ASP A 408 46.75 12.13 -28.58
CA ASP A 408 46.92 12.45 -27.16
C ASP A 408 45.73 13.22 -26.61
N GLY A 409 45.14 14.15 -27.40
CA GLY A 409 44.00 14.94 -26.93
C GLY A 409 42.69 14.16 -26.97
N ILE A 410 42.34 13.55 -28.12
CA ILE A 410 41.01 12.90 -28.27
C ILE A 410 41.07 11.46 -27.78
N PHE A 411 41.90 10.61 -28.36
CA PHE A 411 41.87 9.16 -28.04
C PHE A 411 42.31 8.86 -26.59
N ASN A 412 43.40 9.44 -26.13
CA ASN A 412 43.86 9.24 -24.77
C ASN A 412 42.91 9.92 -23.77
N GLY A 413 42.43 11.13 -24.05
CA GLY A 413 41.51 11.84 -23.17
C GLY A 413 40.15 11.15 -23.05
N VAL A 414 39.51 10.81 -24.17
CA VAL A 414 38.23 10.10 -24.21
C VAL A 414 38.40 8.66 -23.67
N GLY A 415 39.49 7.99 -24.05
CA GLY A 415 39.82 6.63 -23.57
C GLY A 415 39.91 6.56 -22.07
N THR A 416 40.56 7.50 -21.41
CA THR A 416 40.66 7.57 -19.96
C THR A 416 39.28 7.68 -19.31
N VAL A 417 38.41 8.53 -19.83
CA VAL A 417 37.03 8.68 -19.29
C VAL A 417 36.22 7.40 -19.51
N LEU A 418 36.31 6.78 -20.68
CA LEU A 418 35.62 5.53 -20.98
C LEU A 418 36.08 4.36 -20.08
N SER A 419 37.34 4.34 -19.68
CA SER A 419 37.92 3.30 -18.82
C SER A 419 37.25 3.24 -17.45
N PHE A 420 36.67 4.31 -16.94
CA PHE A 420 35.94 4.31 -15.67
C PHE A 420 34.47 3.81 -15.79
N LEU A 421 33.91 3.81 -17.00
CA LEU A 421 32.50 3.45 -17.21
C LEU A 421 32.15 2.04 -16.71
N PRO A 422 32.95 0.97 -16.95
CA PRO A 422 32.64 -0.37 -16.46
C PRO A 422 32.58 -0.48 -14.95
N ILE A 423 33.45 0.22 -14.22
CA ILE A 423 33.43 0.24 -12.74
C ILE A 423 32.13 0.85 -12.24
N ILE A 424 31.73 2.00 -12.83
CA ILE A 424 30.51 2.69 -12.45
C ILE A 424 29.27 1.80 -12.71
N VAL A 425 29.18 1.20 -13.90
CA VAL A 425 28.07 0.29 -14.26
C VAL A 425 28.00 -0.91 -13.30
N THR A 426 29.16 -1.53 -12.97
CA THR A 426 29.22 -2.66 -12.06
C THR A 426 28.77 -2.26 -10.64
N LEU A 427 29.16 -1.09 -10.17
CA LEU A 427 28.74 -0.59 -8.87
C LEU A 427 27.24 -0.38 -8.80
N PHE A 428 26.66 0.29 -9.82
CA PHE A 428 25.23 0.53 -9.88
C PHE A 428 24.43 -0.77 -10.00
N PHE A 429 24.94 -1.76 -10.70
CA PHE A 429 24.34 -3.08 -10.79
C PHE A 429 24.22 -3.74 -9.41
N PHE A 430 25.28 -3.73 -8.60
CA PHE A 430 25.22 -4.27 -7.24
C PHE A 430 24.34 -3.45 -6.30
N LEU A 431 24.36 -2.12 -6.41
CA LEU A 431 23.51 -1.25 -5.62
C LEU A 431 22.02 -1.48 -5.94
N SER A 432 21.67 -1.69 -7.22
CA SER A 432 20.31 -2.02 -7.64
C SER A 432 19.85 -3.36 -7.06
N ILE A 433 20.71 -4.38 -7.05
CA ILE A 433 20.40 -5.67 -6.38
C ILE A 433 20.13 -5.47 -4.88
N LEU A 434 20.93 -4.65 -4.20
CA LEU A 434 20.72 -4.36 -2.79
C LEU A 434 19.42 -3.57 -2.54
N GLU A 435 19.05 -2.68 -3.45
CA GLU A 435 17.81 -1.92 -3.38
C GLU A 435 16.59 -2.83 -3.61
N ASP A 436 16.59 -3.62 -4.67
CA ASP A 436 15.51 -4.54 -5.04
C ASP A 436 15.29 -5.65 -3.99
N SER A 437 16.37 -6.10 -3.34
CA SER A 437 16.28 -7.05 -2.21
C SER A 437 15.69 -6.45 -0.93
N GLY A 438 15.42 -5.14 -0.91
CA GLY A 438 14.98 -4.39 0.28
C GLY A 438 16.06 -4.21 1.34
N TYR A 439 17.33 -4.56 1.04
CA TYR A 439 18.43 -4.43 2.00
C TYR A 439 18.70 -2.96 2.37
N MET A 440 18.55 -2.03 1.44
CA MET A 440 18.74 -0.60 1.70
C MET A 440 17.80 -0.05 2.78
N ALA A 441 16.55 -0.52 2.82
CA ALA A 441 15.60 -0.15 3.88
C ALA A 441 16.06 -0.65 5.27
N ARG A 442 16.63 -1.86 5.33
CA ARG A 442 17.19 -2.44 6.56
C ARG A 442 18.42 -1.67 7.04
N VAL A 443 19.28 -1.28 6.11
CA VAL A 443 20.47 -0.42 6.41
C VAL A 443 20.02 0.92 6.97
N ALA A 444 19.02 1.57 6.34
CA ALA A 444 18.47 2.82 6.83
C ALA A 444 17.93 2.70 8.26
N PHE A 445 17.27 1.58 8.60
CA PHE A 445 16.78 1.31 9.95
C PHE A 445 17.93 1.14 10.97
N ILE A 446 18.96 0.37 10.63
CA ILE A 446 20.12 0.14 11.52
C ILE A 446 20.86 1.45 11.79
N MET A 447 21.06 2.25 10.74
CA MET A 447 21.83 3.49 10.79
C MET A 447 21.06 4.65 11.40
N ASP A 448 19.71 4.56 11.50
CA ASP A 448 18.85 5.62 12.03
C ASP A 448 19.28 6.05 13.44
N LYS A 449 19.57 5.07 14.32
CA LYS A 449 20.03 5.34 15.69
C LYS A 449 21.36 6.09 15.74
N LEU A 450 22.28 5.79 14.81
CA LEU A 450 23.58 6.42 14.73
C LEU A 450 23.50 7.82 14.13
N LEU A 451 22.76 7.95 13.02
CA LEU A 451 22.62 9.20 12.27
C LEU A 451 21.79 10.25 13.04
N ARG A 452 20.80 9.84 13.81
CA ARG A 452 20.06 10.75 14.70
C ARG A 452 20.94 11.46 15.72
N LYS A 453 22.05 10.87 16.15
CA LYS A 453 23.01 11.53 17.06
C LYS A 453 23.67 12.76 16.42
N ILE A 454 23.80 12.77 15.11
CA ILE A 454 24.33 13.91 14.33
C ILE A 454 23.22 14.73 13.66
N GLY A 455 21.97 14.45 14.01
CA GLY A 455 20.79 15.20 13.53
C GLY A 455 20.34 14.85 12.12
N LEU A 456 20.68 13.65 11.62
CA LEU A 456 20.25 13.11 10.31
C LEU A 456 19.29 11.94 10.49
N SER A 457 18.39 11.73 9.54
CA SER A 457 17.55 10.53 9.49
C SER A 457 18.32 9.33 8.92
N GLY A 458 17.93 8.10 9.30
CA GLY A 458 18.55 6.87 8.79
C GLY A 458 18.52 6.75 7.26
N ARG A 459 17.51 7.33 6.62
CA ARG A 459 17.41 7.35 5.15
C ARG A 459 18.53 8.11 4.46
N SER A 460 19.20 9.05 5.15
CA SER A 460 20.33 9.82 4.60
C SER A 460 21.54 8.96 4.29
N ILE A 461 21.64 7.74 4.86
CA ILE A 461 22.73 6.81 4.56
C ILE A 461 22.75 6.35 3.11
N VAL A 462 21.57 6.21 2.48
CA VAL A 462 21.44 5.67 1.11
C VAL A 462 22.15 6.59 0.09
N PRO A 463 21.84 7.90 0.01
CA PRO A 463 22.59 8.82 -0.83
C PRO A 463 24.10 8.88 -0.51
N MET A 464 24.48 8.77 0.78
CA MET A 464 25.87 8.73 1.19
C MET A 464 26.60 7.48 0.66
N LEU A 465 25.96 6.30 0.73
CA LEU A 465 26.52 5.06 0.19
C LEU A 465 26.72 5.12 -1.33
N ILE A 466 25.75 5.67 -2.04
CA ILE A 466 25.87 5.92 -3.48
C ILE A 466 27.04 6.88 -3.75
N GLY A 467 27.25 7.87 -2.87
CA GLY A 467 28.34 8.85 -2.94
C GLY A 467 29.73 8.24 -2.86
N PHE A 468 29.94 7.08 -2.19
CA PHE A 468 31.22 6.34 -2.22
C PHE A 468 31.57 5.84 -3.63
N GLY A 469 30.60 5.59 -4.46
CA GLY A 469 30.84 5.22 -5.86
C GLY A 469 30.92 6.41 -6.80
N CYS A 470 29.96 7.30 -6.70
CA CYS A 470 29.90 8.51 -7.52
C CYS A 470 29.09 9.61 -6.82
N THR A 471 29.72 10.77 -6.61
CA THR A 471 29.11 11.92 -5.92
C THR A 471 27.86 12.44 -6.61
N VAL A 472 27.84 12.47 -7.95
CA VAL A 472 26.72 13.04 -8.73
C VAL A 472 25.39 12.29 -8.47
N PRO A 473 25.29 10.96 -8.67
CA PRO A 473 24.07 10.24 -8.36
C PRO A 473 23.78 10.21 -6.84
N GLY A 474 24.79 10.25 -5.97
CA GLY A 474 24.60 10.38 -4.53
C GLY A 474 23.87 11.68 -4.17
N VAL A 475 24.28 12.81 -4.73
CA VAL A 475 23.59 14.09 -4.55
C VAL A 475 22.19 14.06 -5.17
N MET A 476 22.00 13.46 -6.35
CA MET A 476 20.68 13.33 -6.97
C MET A 476 19.73 12.47 -6.13
N ALA A 477 20.20 11.36 -5.56
CA ALA A 477 19.42 10.50 -4.69
C ALA A 477 18.93 11.20 -3.40
N SER A 478 19.61 12.27 -2.96
CA SER A 478 19.17 13.05 -1.81
C SER A 478 17.80 13.73 -2.00
N ARG A 479 17.30 13.83 -3.25
CA ARG A 479 15.95 14.36 -3.56
C ARG A 479 14.82 13.52 -2.95
N THR A 480 15.08 12.24 -2.69
CA THR A 480 14.10 11.32 -2.07
C THR A 480 13.89 11.60 -0.58
N LEU A 481 14.75 12.41 0.03
CA LEU A 481 14.64 12.77 1.44
C LEU A 481 13.53 13.80 1.65
N SER A 482 12.59 13.51 2.54
CA SER A 482 11.43 14.37 2.85
C SER A 482 11.83 15.64 3.59
N SER A 483 12.82 15.57 4.50
CA SER A 483 13.29 16.70 5.31
C SER A 483 14.25 17.57 4.50
N ARG A 484 13.94 18.89 4.43
CA ARG A 484 14.82 19.88 3.79
C ARG A 484 16.20 19.94 4.46
N ARG A 485 16.25 19.83 5.79
CA ARG A 485 17.50 19.82 6.57
C ARG A 485 18.35 18.60 6.24
N ASP A 486 17.74 17.40 6.25
CA ASP A 486 18.45 16.16 5.93
C ASP A 486 19.03 16.22 4.52
N ARG A 487 18.23 16.72 3.56
CA ARG A 487 18.67 16.88 2.17
C ARG A 487 19.88 17.79 2.06
N GLN A 488 19.84 18.98 2.67
CA GLN A 488 20.96 19.93 2.63
C GLN A 488 22.22 19.36 3.27
N MET A 489 22.10 18.73 4.45
CA MET A 489 23.24 18.13 5.14
C MET A 489 23.81 16.95 4.35
N THR A 490 22.97 16.10 3.78
CA THR A 490 23.43 14.98 2.93
C THR A 490 24.16 15.49 1.68
N ILE A 491 23.65 16.51 1.01
CA ILE A 491 24.32 17.12 -0.14
C ILE A 491 25.70 17.66 0.23
N ILE A 492 25.84 18.31 1.41
CA ILE A 492 27.11 18.84 1.87
C ILE A 492 28.10 17.72 2.23
N LEU A 493 27.61 16.63 2.83
CA LEU A 493 28.46 15.52 3.29
C LEU A 493 28.88 14.57 2.16
N THR A 494 28.04 14.40 1.12
CA THR A 494 28.32 13.47 0.01
C THR A 494 29.65 13.73 -0.70
N PRO A 495 30.10 14.98 -1.00
CA PRO A 495 31.39 15.23 -1.63
C PRO A 495 32.63 14.89 -0.77
N PHE A 496 32.44 14.74 0.56
CA PHE A 496 33.54 14.31 1.44
C PHE A 496 33.74 12.79 1.45
N MET A 497 32.82 12.03 0.83
CA MET A 497 33.02 10.60 0.65
C MET A 497 34.06 10.37 -0.45
N SER A 498 35.08 9.57 -0.15
CA SER A 498 36.12 9.25 -1.16
C SER A 498 35.49 8.38 -2.25
N CYS A 499 35.52 8.83 -3.48
CA CYS A 499 35.20 8.02 -4.65
C CYS A 499 36.47 7.31 -5.16
N SER A 500 36.29 6.38 -6.09
CA SER A 500 37.39 5.59 -6.69
C SER A 500 38.16 6.35 -7.79
N ALA A 501 37.74 7.56 -8.13
CA ALA A 501 38.38 8.39 -9.16
C ALA A 501 39.43 9.32 -8.56
#